data_290c03f2452980946fc7f0d89072017a
#
_entry.id   290c03f2452980946fc7f0d89072017a
#
_cell.length_a   1.000
_cell.length_b   1.000
_cell.length_c   1.000
_cell.angle_alpha   90.00
_cell.angle_beta   90.00
_cell.angle_gamma   90.00
#
_symmetry.space_group_name_H-M   'P 1'
#
loop_
_entity.id
_entity.type
_entity.pdbx_description
1 polymer ?
#
loop_
_entity_poly.entity_id
_entity_poly.type
_entity_poly.pdbx_seq_one_letter_code
_entity_poly.pdbx_strand_id
1 'polypeptide(L)'
;MLHHPPRQAEITPLGLLLRLEEEDRLPPLHRAAVLFAGPAASAALVLLGWYGTRWGMLSPALGARMFFGNLMLLALNLLPALPLDGGRLLALALSLRYDLATQMKVMRVLGMILGLGLAGVAVASAVWWGAANFSLAAAGCFLIYASQVGATTEAMAALRQFLDRRNRLETSGMMRGEILAVLEQQPLRAVLSHLRQGRYTCLAVLESGTLRMRGLLDEDTLQRAYLHHPQGNCASLLPDAPEWSEPRPNQHVDK
;
A
#
# COMPACT_ATOMS: atom_id res chain seq x y z
N MET A 1 22.16 12.15 2.33
CA MET A 1 22.08 11.71 3.74
C MET A 1 20.73 12.11 4.27
N LEU A 2 19.86 11.12 4.56
CA LEU A 2 18.52 11.33 5.10
C LEU A 2 18.63 11.68 6.57
N HIS A 3 18.58 12.96 6.90
CA HIS A 3 18.64 13.47 8.27
C HIS A 3 17.20 13.58 8.85
N HIS A 4 16.56 12.45 9.10
CA HIS A 4 15.32 12.40 9.88
C HIS A 4 15.50 11.44 11.05
N PRO A 5 15.61 11.95 12.29
CA PRO A 5 15.72 11.08 13.45
C PRO A 5 14.42 10.29 13.65
N PRO A 6 14.50 9.00 13.97
CA PRO A 6 13.32 8.21 14.34
C PRO A 6 12.71 8.79 15.62
N ARG A 7 11.46 9.26 15.57
CA ARG A 7 10.80 9.86 16.73
C ARG A 7 10.21 8.86 17.72
N GLN A 8 9.93 7.63 17.30
CA GLN A 8 9.42 6.58 18.19
C GLN A 8 9.93 5.21 17.75
N ALA A 9 10.59 4.52 18.67
CA ALA A 9 10.92 3.11 18.56
C ALA A 9 9.94 2.35 19.47
N GLU A 10 9.03 1.58 18.89
CA GLU A 10 8.10 0.73 19.64
C GLU A 10 8.69 -0.69 19.70
N ILE A 11 8.84 -1.19 20.93
CA ILE A 11 9.19 -2.59 21.16
C ILE A 11 7.90 -3.38 21.11
N THR A 12 7.71 -4.14 20.03
CA THR A 12 6.57 -5.07 19.92
C THR A 12 7.03 -6.49 20.27
N PRO A 13 6.11 -7.40 20.62
CA PRO A 13 6.45 -8.81 20.86
C PRO A 13 7.14 -9.50 19.66
N LEU A 14 7.07 -8.91 18.47
CA LEU A 14 7.64 -9.41 17.22
C LEU A 14 8.97 -8.73 16.84
N GLY A 15 9.47 -7.78 17.65
CA GLY A 15 10.71 -7.08 17.41
C GLY A 15 10.64 -5.56 17.58
N LEU A 16 11.74 -4.88 17.24
CA LEU A 16 11.83 -3.43 17.26
C LEU A 16 11.16 -2.85 16.00
N LEU A 17 10.04 -2.17 16.18
CA LEU A 17 9.36 -1.45 15.11
C LEU A 17 9.81 0.01 15.12
N LEU A 18 10.61 0.39 14.14
CA LEU A 18 10.93 1.80 13.88
C LEU A 18 9.80 2.41 13.05
N ARG A 19 8.90 3.14 13.69
CA ARG A 19 7.92 3.96 12.98
C ARG A 19 8.60 5.27 12.55
N LEU A 20 8.87 5.36 11.27
CA LEU A 20 9.19 6.63 10.63
C LEU A 20 7.85 7.33 10.34
N GLU A 21 7.46 8.31 11.15
CA GLU A 21 6.21 9.08 10.96
C GLU A 21 6.10 9.74 9.58
N GLU A 22 7.22 9.83 8.86
CA GLU A 22 7.31 10.40 7.52
C GLU A 22 7.47 9.36 6.40
N GLU A 23 7.44 8.05 6.70
CA GLU A 23 7.59 7.01 5.67
C GLU A 23 6.54 7.18 4.56
N ASP A 24 5.32 7.56 4.94
CA ASP A 24 4.23 7.82 4.01
C ASP A 24 4.39 9.11 3.19
N ARG A 25 5.27 10.02 3.63
CA ARG A 25 5.59 11.27 2.93
C ARG A 25 6.74 11.13 1.94
N LEU A 26 7.49 10.03 2.01
CA LEU A 26 8.63 9.81 1.13
C LEU A 26 8.18 9.52 -0.31
N PRO A 27 8.91 9.98 -1.32
CA PRO A 27 8.72 9.57 -2.70
C PRO A 27 8.77 8.03 -2.82
N PRO A 28 8.05 7.41 -3.76
CA PRO A 28 7.96 5.95 -3.89
C PRO A 28 9.33 5.24 -3.95
N LEU A 29 10.31 5.85 -4.61
CA LEU A 29 11.68 5.31 -4.70
C LEU A 29 12.39 5.28 -3.35
N HIS A 30 12.21 6.30 -2.51
CA HIS A 30 12.80 6.34 -1.18
C HIS A 30 12.12 5.34 -0.24
N ARG A 31 10.80 5.19 -0.34
CA ARG A 31 10.06 4.14 0.38
C ARG A 31 10.56 2.75 -0.01
N ALA A 32 10.71 2.48 -1.30
CA ALA A 32 11.26 1.22 -1.79
C ALA A 32 12.67 0.97 -1.23
N ALA A 33 13.54 1.99 -1.21
CA ALA A 33 14.89 1.86 -0.67
C ALA A 33 14.91 1.51 0.83
N VAL A 34 14.02 2.13 1.63
CA VAL A 34 13.87 1.82 3.06
C VAL A 34 13.39 0.38 3.25
N LEU A 35 12.35 -0.05 2.50
CA LEU A 35 11.83 -1.42 2.58
C LEU A 35 12.84 -2.46 2.10
N PHE A 36 13.72 -2.10 1.16
CA PHE A 36 14.74 -3.00 0.65
C PHE A 36 15.97 -3.13 1.57
N ALA A 37 16.13 -2.22 2.54
CA ALA A 37 17.29 -2.21 3.45
C ALA A 37 17.36 -3.47 4.32
N GLY A 38 16.22 -4.00 4.81
CA GLY A 38 16.16 -5.27 5.56
C GLY A 38 16.65 -6.47 4.74
N PRO A 39 16.02 -6.77 3.59
CA PRO A 39 16.50 -7.80 2.67
C PRO A 39 17.97 -7.63 2.25
N ALA A 40 18.42 -6.40 1.98
CA ALA A 40 19.80 -6.12 1.63
C ALA A 40 20.79 -6.45 2.77
N ALA A 41 20.44 -6.13 4.02
CA ALA A 41 21.24 -6.49 5.18
C ALA A 41 21.34 -8.01 5.34
N SER A 42 20.23 -8.76 5.21
CA SER A 42 20.24 -10.22 5.25
C SER A 42 21.08 -10.80 4.12
N ALA A 43 20.97 -10.26 2.90
CA ALA A 43 21.81 -10.68 1.76
C ALA A 43 23.30 -10.42 2.03
N ALA A 44 23.65 -9.28 2.61
CA ALA A 44 25.04 -8.98 2.99
C ALA A 44 25.59 -9.98 4.03
N LEU A 45 24.76 -10.37 5.01
CA LEU A 45 25.15 -11.39 6.01
C LEU A 45 25.26 -12.79 5.41
N VAL A 46 24.45 -13.16 4.41
CA VAL A 46 24.62 -14.40 3.62
C VAL A 46 25.97 -14.40 2.91
N LEU A 47 26.32 -13.31 2.23
CA LEU A 47 27.59 -13.17 1.54
C LEU A 47 28.77 -13.20 2.51
N LEU A 48 28.65 -12.51 3.65
CA LEU A 48 29.66 -12.53 4.71
C LEU A 48 29.89 -13.93 5.27
N GLY A 49 28.83 -14.69 5.53
CA GLY A 49 28.91 -16.08 5.97
C GLY A 49 29.62 -16.97 4.94
N TRP A 50 29.29 -16.80 3.66
CA TRP A 50 29.90 -17.56 2.56
C TRP A 50 31.39 -17.23 2.39
N TYR A 51 31.71 -15.96 2.15
CA TYR A 51 33.08 -15.53 1.89
C TYR A 51 33.97 -15.61 3.14
N GLY A 52 33.43 -15.28 4.33
CA GLY A 52 34.17 -15.37 5.58
C GLY A 52 34.61 -16.80 5.90
N THR A 53 33.80 -17.81 5.57
CA THR A 53 34.20 -19.22 5.67
C THR A 53 35.23 -19.59 4.60
N ARG A 54 35.03 -19.14 3.37
CA ARG A 54 35.92 -19.45 2.23
C ARG A 54 37.34 -18.91 2.44
N TRP A 55 37.48 -17.76 3.08
CA TRP A 55 38.77 -17.12 3.35
C TRP A 55 39.36 -17.46 4.73
N GLY A 56 38.72 -18.39 5.46
CA GLY A 56 39.20 -18.80 6.79
C GLY A 56 39.02 -17.77 7.91
N MET A 57 38.23 -16.70 7.65
CA MET A 57 37.95 -15.66 8.66
C MET A 57 36.90 -16.12 9.68
N LEU A 58 36.02 -17.04 9.27
CA LEU A 58 34.97 -17.60 10.11
C LEU A 58 35.15 -19.11 10.22
N SER A 59 34.82 -19.70 11.38
CA SER A 59 34.73 -21.14 11.49
C SER A 59 33.63 -21.70 10.59
N PRO A 60 33.77 -22.90 10.03
CA PRO A 60 32.77 -23.49 9.15
C PRO A 60 31.35 -23.55 9.77
N ALA A 61 31.28 -23.84 11.08
CA ALA A 61 30.03 -23.90 11.81
C ALA A 61 29.33 -22.52 11.93
N LEU A 62 30.10 -21.46 12.21
CA LEU A 62 29.57 -20.11 12.31
C LEU A 62 29.14 -19.57 10.95
N GLY A 63 30.00 -19.78 9.92
CA GLY A 63 29.67 -19.35 8.56
C GLY A 63 28.43 -20.03 8.00
N ALA A 64 28.29 -21.35 8.25
CA ALA A 64 27.07 -22.08 7.85
C ALA A 64 25.81 -21.55 8.55
N ARG A 65 25.87 -21.27 9.86
CA ARG A 65 24.73 -20.67 10.59
C ARG A 65 24.36 -19.29 10.06
N MET A 66 25.35 -18.45 9.78
CA MET A 66 25.14 -17.13 9.19
C MET A 66 24.54 -17.25 7.80
N PHE A 67 25.08 -18.12 6.96
CA PHE A 67 24.59 -18.33 5.58
C PHE A 67 23.14 -18.82 5.58
N PHE A 68 22.89 -20.00 6.16
CA PHE A 68 21.56 -20.61 6.09
C PHE A 68 20.50 -19.83 6.89
N GLY A 69 20.85 -19.30 8.07
CA GLY A 69 19.93 -18.51 8.88
C GLY A 69 19.49 -17.23 8.18
N ASN A 70 20.44 -16.47 7.63
CA ASN A 70 20.10 -15.23 6.91
C ASN A 70 19.48 -15.50 5.53
N LEU A 71 19.85 -16.59 4.85
CA LEU A 71 19.20 -17.00 3.61
C LEU A 71 17.72 -17.32 3.83
N MET A 72 17.40 -18.03 4.91
CA MET A 72 16.02 -18.31 5.30
C MET A 72 15.24 -17.06 5.67
N LEU A 73 15.85 -16.14 6.44
CA LEU A 73 15.25 -14.84 6.76
C LEU A 73 15.01 -14.00 5.51
N LEU A 74 15.97 -13.97 4.60
CA LEU A 74 15.86 -13.26 3.32
C LEU A 74 14.70 -13.83 2.48
N ALA A 75 14.66 -15.17 2.34
CA ALA A 75 13.61 -15.84 1.58
C ALA A 75 12.21 -15.58 2.17
N LEU A 76 12.06 -15.67 3.50
CA LEU A 76 10.80 -15.39 4.17
C LEU A 76 10.39 -13.92 4.01
N ASN A 77 11.32 -12.98 4.23
CA ASN A 77 11.01 -11.55 4.16
C ASN A 77 10.71 -11.09 2.73
N LEU A 78 11.19 -11.77 1.70
CA LEU A 78 10.86 -11.49 0.30
C LEU A 78 9.54 -12.11 -0.17
N LEU A 79 8.87 -12.92 0.65
CA LEU A 79 7.54 -13.44 0.27
C LEU A 79 6.55 -12.29 0.06
N PRO A 80 5.74 -12.36 -1.02
CA PRO A 80 4.78 -11.31 -1.37
C PRO A 80 3.51 -11.38 -0.51
N ALA A 81 3.66 -11.33 0.82
CA ALA A 81 2.59 -11.37 1.80
C ALA A 81 2.82 -10.37 2.93
N LEU A 82 1.78 -9.63 3.33
CA LEU A 82 1.83 -8.77 4.51
C LEU A 82 1.87 -9.65 5.78
N PRO A 83 2.65 -9.27 6.79
CA PRO A 83 3.37 -8.00 6.99
C PRO A 83 4.85 -8.01 6.55
N LEU A 84 5.27 -8.97 5.72
CA LEU A 84 6.66 -9.14 5.31
C LEU A 84 7.12 -8.03 4.35
N ASP A 85 8.44 -7.81 4.27
CA ASP A 85 9.02 -6.73 3.46
C ASP A 85 8.67 -6.89 1.97
N GLY A 86 8.69 -8.13 1.44
CA GLY A 86 8.27 -8.42 0.06
C GLY A 86 6.80 -8.10 -0.20
N GLY A 87 5.92 -8.32 0.79
CA GLY A 87 4.52 -7.91 0.72
C GLY A 87 4.37 -6.40 0.69
N ARG A 88 5.12 -5.67 1.52
CA ARG A 88 5.09 -4.20 1.54
C ARG A 88 5.66 -3.60 0.24
N LEU A 89 6.72 -4.18 -0.32
CA LEU A 89 7.25 -3.79 -1.64
C LEU A 89 6.22 -4.03 -2.75
N LEU A 90 5.55 -5.19 -2.72
CA LEU A 90 4.50 -5.50 -3.69
C LEU A 90 3.29 -4.56 -3.53
N ALA A 91 2.86 -4.26 -2.30
CA ALA A 91 1.81 -3.28 -2.03
C ALA A 91 2.16 -1.90 -2.58
N LEU A 92 3.41 -1.45 -2.40
CA LEU A 92 3.91 -0.21 -2.98
C LEU A 92 3.89 -0.23 -4.51
N ALA A 93 4.31 -1.33 -5.14
CA ALA A 93 4.28 -1.46 -6.60
C ALA A 93 2.85 -1.47 -7.15
N LEU A 94 1.92 -2.16 -6.48
CA LEU A 94 0.52 -2.19 -6.84
C LEU A 94 -0.15 -0.82 -6.69
N SER A 95 0.21 -0.04 -5.66
CA SER A 95 -0.37 1.29 -5.44
C SER A 95 -0.08 2.29 -6.56
N LEU A 96 0.95 2.03 -7.38
CA LEU A 96 1.28 2.87 -8.54
C LEU A 96 0.35 2.63 -9.75
N ARG A 97 -0.32 1.46 -9.81
CA ARG A 97 -1.09 1.03 -10.98
C ARG A 97 -2.55 0.71 -10.69
N TYR A 98 -2.86 0.27 -9.49
CA TYR A 98 -4.18 -0.23 -9.11
C TYR A 98 -4.80 0.62 -8.00
N ASP A 99 -6.12 0.61 -7.96
CA ASP A 99 -6.92 1.17 -6.88
C ASP A 99 -6.71 0.41 -5.56
N LEU A 100 -7.00 1.06 -4.45
CA LEU A 100 -6.79 0.52 -3.11
C LEU A 100 -7.56 -0.80 -2.88
N ALA A 101 -8.79 -0.91 -3.40
CA ALA A 101 -9.61 -2.10 -3.22
C ALA A 101 -9.00 -3.33 -3.90
N THR A 102 -8.49 -3.17 -5.13
CA THR A 102 -7.80 -4.23 -5.87
C THR A 102 -6.48 -4.60 -5.18
N GLN A 103 -5.70 -3.61 -4.76
CA GLN A 103 -4.45 -3.84 -4.02
C GLN A 103 -4.70 -4.70 -2.78
N MET A 104 -5.67 -4.33 -1.95
CA MET A 104 -6.01 -5.06 -0.72
C MET A 104 -6.50 -6.47 -0.99
N LYS A 105 -7.32 -6.65 -2.03
CA LYS A 105 -7.80 -7.98 -2.44
C LYS A 105 -6.64 -8.88 -2.85
N VAL A 106 -5.71 -8.37 -3.68
CA VAL A 106 -4.53 -9.12 -4.12
C VAL A 106 -3.66 -9.51 -2.93
N MET A 107 -3.34 -8.55 -2.03
CA MET A 107 -2.51 -8.82 -0.85
C MET A 107 -3.13 -9.87 0.08
N ARG A 108 -4.44 -9.80 0.30
CA ARG A 108 -5.17 -10.78 1.11
C ARG A 108 -5.11 -12.19 0.49
N VAL A 109 -5.38 -12.29 -0.81
CA VAL A 109 -5.37 -13.58 -1.52
C VAL A 109 -3.98 -14.20 -1.51
N LEU A 110 -2.93 -13.43 -1.81
CA LEU A 110 -1.55 -13.91 -1.77
C LEU A 110 -1.14 -14.38 -0.37
N GLY A 111 -1.47 -13.61 0.67
CA GLY A 111 -1.17 -14.00 2.04
C GLY A 111 -1.88 -15.28 2.46
N MET A 112 -3.14 -15.49 2.02
CA MET A 112 -3.86 -16.73 2.26
C MET A 112 -3.23 -17.91 1.53
N ILE A 113 -2.89 -17.77 0.24
CA ILE A 113 -2.28 -18.84 -0.56
C ILE A 113 -0.93 -19.26 0.06
N LEU A 114 -0.08 -18.27 0.39
CA LEU A 114 1.22 -18.55 0.99
C LEU A 114 1.11 -19.16 2.38
N GLY A 115 0.19 -18.65 3.21
CA GLY A 115 -0.05 -19.20 4.55
C GLY A 115 -0.59 -20.63 4.51
N LEU A 116 -1.54 -20.94 3.61
CA LEU A 116 -2.05 -22.28 3.40
C LEU A 116 -0.95 -23.21 2.83
N GLY A 117 -0.11 -22.70 1.92
CA GLY A 117 1.03 -23.45 1.40
C GLY A 117 2.01 -23.87 2.50
N LEU A 118 2.40 -22.92 3.38
CA LEU A 118 3.28 -23.22 4.53
C LEU A 118 2.64 -24.20 5.51
N ALA A 119 1.37 -24.02 5.83
CA ALA A 119 0.64 -24.95 6.70
C ALA A 119 0.55 -26.35 6.07
N GLY A 120 0.31 -26.42 4.76
CA GLY A 120 0.28 -27.68 4.01
C GLY A 120 1.62 -28.40 4.03
N VAL A 121 2.74 -27.68 3.83
CA VAL A 121 4.09 -28.24 3.95
C VAL A 121 4.36 -28.73 5.37
N ALA A 122 3.92 -28.01 6.41
CA ALA A 122 4.04 -28.46 7.82
C ALA A 122 3.30 -29.78 8.07
N VAL A 123 2.08 -29.90 7.55
CA VAL A 123 1.30 -31.16 7.64
C VAL A 123 1.95 -32.29 6.85
N ALA A 124 2.38 -32.00 5.62
CA ALA A 124 3.07 -33.00 4.79
C ALA A 124 4.36 -33.50 5.45
N SER A 125 5.14 -32.61 6.09
CA SER A 125 6.34 -33.00 6.82
C SER A 125 6.05 -33.94 7.98
N ALA A 126 4.95 -33.70 8.70
CA ALA A 126 4.53 -34.57 9.80
C ALA A 126 4.09 -35.95 9.33
N VAL A 127 3.36 -36.01 8.19
CA VAL A 127 2.83 -37.26 7.64
C VAL A 127 3.92 -38.12 7.00
N TRP A 128 4.82 -37.52 6.20
CA TRP A 128 5.81 -38.30 5.42
C TRP A 128 7.12 -38.57 6.15
N TRP A 129 7.54 -37.63 7.03
CA TRP A 129 8.80 -37.78 7.78
C TRP A 129 8.64 -38.01 9.27
N GLY A 130 7.39 -38.08 9.77
CA GLY A 130 7.11 -38.23 11.20
C GLY A 130 7.58 -37.05 12.06
N ALA A 131 8.03 -35.97 11.45
CA ALA A 131 8.58 -34.79 12.13
C ALA A 131 7.60 -33.62 12.04
N ALA A 132 6.87 -33.34 13.13
CA ALA A 132 5.99 -32.19 13.20
C ALA A 132 6.79 -30.89 13.26
N ASN A 133 6.73 -30.08 12.22
CA ASN A 133 7.38 -28.76 12.19
C ASN A 133 6.41 -27.67 12.65
N PHE A 134 6.29 -27.51 13.99
CA PHE A 134 5.41 -26.53 14.61
C PHE A 134 5.73 -25.08 14.21
N SER A 135 7.00 -24.76 13.98
CA SER A 135 7.41 -23.42 13.54
C SER A 135 6.83 -23.06 12.18
N LEU A 136 6.83 -24.02 11.24
CA LEU A 136 6.28 -23.82 9.91
C LEU A 136 4.75 -23.70 9.94
N ALA A 137 4.08 -24.52 10.76
CA ALA A 137 2.64 -24.42 10.99
C ALA A 137 2.25 -23.07 11.60
N ALA A 138 2.97 -22.63 12.64
CA ALA A 138 2.76 -21.34 13.28
C ALA A 138 2.99 -20.18 12.29
N ALA A 139 4.03 -20.24 11.45
CA ALA A 139 4.29 -19.23 10.41
C ALA A 139 3.15 -19.18 9.38
N GLY A 140 2.63 -20.33 8.95
CA GLY A 140 1.49 -20.40 8.04
C GLY A 140 0.23 -19.77 8.65
N CYS A 141 -0.13 -20.14 9.87
CA CYS A 141 -1.26 -19.56 10.59
C CYS A 141 -1.08 -18.05 10.81
N PHE A 142 0.14 -17.62 11.18
CA PHE A 142 0.45 -16.21 11.34
C PHE A 142 0.27 -15.42 10.05
N LEU A 143 0.74 -15.94 8.90
CA LEU A 143 0.55 -15.28 7.60
C LEU A 143 -0.92 -15.16 7.21
N ILE A 144 -1.73 -16.22 7.43
CA ILE A 144 -3.17 -16.17 7.19
C ILE A 144 -3.82 -15.06 8.04
N TYR A 145 -3.56 -15.07 9.34
CA TYR A 145 -4.09 -14.06 10.25
C TYR A 145 -3.63 -12.64 9.87
N ALA A 146 -2.32 -12.47 9.69
CA ALA A 146 -1.72 -11.18 9.40
C ALA A 146 -2.17 -10.60 8.05
N SER A 147 -2.44 -11.46 7.05
CA SER A 147 -2.96 -11.01 5.76
C SER A 147 -4.37 -10.40 5.86
N GLN A 148 -5.19 -10.89 6.79
CA GLN A 148 -6.52 -10.34 7.05
C GLN A 148 -6.42 -9.00 7.80
N VAL A 149 -5.62 -8.95 8.85
CA VAL A 149 -5.41 -7.74 9.67
C VAL A 149 -4.57 -6.71 8.92
N GLY A 150 -3.51 -7.14 8.23
CA GLY A 150 -2.62 -6.26 7.46
C GLY A 150 -3.36 -5.51 6.36
N ALA A 151 -4.26 -6.18 5.64
CA ALA A 151 -5.07 -5.54 4.61
C ALA A 151 -5.97 -4.41 5.19
N THR A 152 -6.51 -4.59 6.39
CA THR A 152 -7.31 -3.54 7.05
C THR A 152 -6.45 -2.39 7.59
N THR A 153 -5.26 -2.69 8.09
CA THR A 153 -4.31 -1.68 8.60
C THR A 153 -3.75 -0.82 7.47
N GLU A 154 -3.39 -1.42 6.34
CA GLU A 154 -2.96 -0.69 5.13
C GLU A 154 -4.11 0.17 4.56
N ALA A 155 -5.35 -0.30 4.64
CA ALA A 155 -6.52 0.51 4.28
C ALA A 155 -6.66 1.74 5.16
N MET A 156 -6.49 1.59 6.47
CA MET A 156 -6.55 2.71 7.40
C MET A 156 -5.36 3.67 7.21
N ALA A 157 -4.17 3.15 6.92
CA ALA A 157 -3.01 3.98 6.59
C ALA A 157 -3.24 4.77 5.29
N ALA A 158 -3.81 4.13 4.26
CA ALA A 158 -4.18 4.80 3.03
C ALA A 158 -5.27 5.88 3.25
N LEU A 159 -6.25 5.60 4.11
CA LEU A 159 -7.27 6.57 4.48
C LEU A 159 -6.65 7.78 5.24
N ARG A 160 -5.70 7.54 6.14
CA ARG A 160 -4.94 8.61 6.80
C ARG A 160 -4.12 9.43 5.81
N GLN A 161 -3.45 8.80 4.85
CA GLN A 161 -2.73 9.50 3.77
C GLN A 161 -3.69 10.39 2.95
N PHE A 162 -4.89 9.93 2.76
CA PHE A 162 -5.94 10.65 2.07
C PHE A 162 -6.32 11.94 2.84
N LEU A 163 -6.47 11.84 4.16
CA LEU A 163 -6.77 12.99 5.02
C LEU A 163 -5.60 13.99 5.10
N ASP A 164 -4.35 13.51 5.02
CA ASP A 164 -3.15 14.36 5.04
C ASP A 164 -2.86 15.09 3.72
N ARG A 165 -3.55 14.76 2.63
CA ARG A 165 -3.34 15.42 1.32
C ARG A 165 -3.69 16.90 1.34
N ARG A 166 -4.72 17.26 2.07
CA ARG A 166 -5.12 18.65 2.26
C ARG A 166 -3.98 19.45 2.88
N ASN A 167 -3.39 18.93 3.96
CA ASN A 167 -2.25 19.58 4.62
C ASN A 167 -1.03 19.69 3.67
N ARG A 168 -0.83 18.72 2.78
CA ARG A 168 0.25 18.78 1.77
C ARG A 168 0.00 19.85 0.72
N LEU A 169 -1.21 19.97 0.23
CA LEU A 169 -1.56 21.03 -0.74
C LEU A 169 -1.38 22.41 -0.12
N GLU A 170 -1.79 22.59 1.13
CA GLU A 170 -1.62 23.84 1.89
C GLU A 170 -0.13 24.16 2.14
N THR A 171 0.73 23.15 2.34
CA THR A 171 2.16 23.34 2.65
C THR A 171 3.03 23.49 1.41
N SER A 172 2.76 22.74 0.32
CA SER A 172 3.59 22.72 -0.88
C SER A 172 3.08 23.63 -2.00
N GLY A 173 1.82 24.11 -1.91
CA GLY A 173 1.19 24.98 -2.89
C GLY A 173 0.85 24.33 -4.22
N MET A 174 1.43 23.16 -4.55
CA MET A 174 1.21 22.45 -5.82
C MET A 174 1.20 20.94 -5.63
N MET A 175 0.24 20.26 -6.30
CA MET A 175 0.14 18.81 -6.35
C MET A 175 -0.29 18.37 -7.76
N ARG A 176 0.21 17.22 -8.22
CA ARG A 176 -0.27 16.61 -9.47
C ARG A 176 -1.70 16.13 -9.26
N GLY A 177 -2.63 16.63 -10.11
CA GLY A 177 -4.02 16.24 -10.15
C GLY A 177 -4.30 15.23 -11.27
N GLU A 178 -5.34 14.42 -11.05
CA GLU A 178 -5.93 13.52 -12.05
C GLU A 178 -7.43 13.83 -12.11
N ILE A 179 -8.00 13.80 -13.31
CA ILE A 179 -9.45 13.97 -13.50
C ILE A 179 -10.04 12.61 -13.77
N LEU A 180 -11.01 12.21 -12.93
CA LEU A 180 -11.78 10.99 -13.10
C LEU A 180 -13.18 11.36 -13.59
N ALA A 181 -13.54 10.89 -14.80
CA ALA A 181 -14.90 11.05 -15.33
C ALA A 181 -15.83 10.00 -14.72
N VAL A 182 -16.94 10.44 -14.14
CA VAL A 182 -17.89 9.59 -13.41
C VAL A 182 -19.31 9.92 -13.83
N LEU A 183 -20.15 8.89 -14.04
CA LEU A 183 -21.57 9.11 -14.29
C LEU A 183 -22.28 9.51 -12.99
N GLU A 184 -23.26 10.39 -13.09
CA GLU A 184 -24.04 10.93 -11.96
C GLU A 184 -24.71 9.86 -11.08
N GLN A 185 -25.08 8.72 -11.68
CA GLN A 185 -25.75 7.61 -10.99
C GLN A 185 -24.80 6.69 -10.21
N GLN A 186 -23.48 6.86 -10.34
CA GLN A 186 -22.54 5.98 -9.67
C GLN A 186 -22.57 6.19 -8.14
N PRO A 187 -22.59 5.10 -7.37
CA PRO A 187 -22.58 5.18 -5.92
C PRO A 187 -21.23 5.71 -5.44
N LEU A 188 -21.23 6.58 -4.43
CA LEU A 188 -20.01 7.21 -3.87
C LEU A 188 -18.96 6.19 -3.47
N ARG A 189 -19.38 5.02 -2.94
CA ARG A 189 -18.48 3.93 -2.56
C ARG A 189 -17.67 3.39 -3.75
N ALA A 190 -18.30 3.24 -4.92
CA ALA A 190 -17.61 2.78 -6.12
C ALA A 190 -16.57 3.79 -6.59
N VAL A 191 -16.91 5.08 -6.55
CA VAL A 191 -16.00 6.16 -6.94
C VAL A 191 -14.80 6.23 -6.01
N LEU A 192 -15.02 6.15 -4.68
CA LEU A 192 -13.95 6.13 -3.68
C LEU A 192 -12.96 4.99 -3.89
N SER A 193 -13.44 3.81 -4.33
CA SER A 193 -12.59 2.66 -4.59
C SER A 193 -11.63 2.85 -5.78
N HIS A 194 -11.94 3.77 -6.69
CA HIS A 194 -11.12 4.08 -7.87
C HIS A 194 -10.10 5.21 -7.65
N LEU A 195 -10.12 5.85 -6.48
CA LEU A 195 -9.16 6.91 -6.18
C LEU A 195 -7.75 6.33 -5.98
N ARG A 196 -6.78 6.91 -6.68
CA ARG A 196 -5.38 6.48 -6.61
C ARG A 196 -4.61 7.17 -5.48
N GLN A 197 -3.72 6.43 -4.84
CA GLN A 197 -2.83 7.00 -3.84
C GLN A 197 -1.80 7.96 -4.48
N GLY A 198 -1.52 9.07 -3.78
CA GLY A 198 -0.45 9.99 -4.18
C GLY A 198 -0.81 11.05 -5.24
N ARG A 199 -2.06 11.08 -5.77
CA ARG A 199 -2.54 12.11 -6.69
C ARG A 199 -3.83 12.73 -6.16
N TYR A 200 -4.00 14.02 -6.38
CA TYR A 200 -5.26 14.70 -6.09
C TYR A 200 -6.25 14.40 -7.21
N THR A 201 -7.43 13.88 -6.89
CA THR A 201 -8.42 13.51 -7.92
C THR A 201 -9.58 14.50 -7.93
N CYS A 202 -9.76 15.17 -9.07
CA CYS A 202 -10.97 15.91 -9.36
C CYS A 202 -11.95 15.00 -10.10
N LEU A 203 -13.22 15.02 -9.70
CA LEU A 203 -14.27 14.21 -10.31
C LEU A 203 -15.06 15.07 -11.30
N ALA A 204 -15.01 14.71 -12.57
CA ALA A 204 -15.90 15.28 -13.57
C ALA A 204 -17.18 14.44 -13.63
N VAL A 205 -18.28 14.96 -13.10
CA VAL A 205 -19.57 14.26 -13.09
C VAL A 205 -20.27 14.52 -14.41
N LEU A 206 -20.58 13.42 -15.12
CA LEU A 206 -21.24 13.40 -16.42
C LEU A 206 -22.68 12.95 -16.29
N GLU A 207 -23.57 13.57 -17.05
CA GLU A 207 -24.98 13.18 -17.17
C GLU A 207 -25.11 11.84 -17.90
N SER A 208 -25.94 10.97 -17.39
CA SER A 208 -26.23 9.68 -18.01
C SER A 208 -27.01 9.88 -19.33
N GLY A 209 -26.45 9.41 -20.43
CA GLY A 209 -27.05 9.48 -21.77
C GLY A 209 -26.49 10.58 -22.66
N THR A 210 -26.29 11.81 -22.19
CA THR A 210 -25.74 12.91 -22.99
C THR A 210 -24.23 13.04 -22.84
N LEU A 211 -23.63 12.47 -21.78
CA LEU A 211 -22.21 12.61 -21.39
C LEU A 211 -21.80 14.09 -21.22
N ARG A 212 -22.74 14.99 -21.05
CA ARG A 212 -22.43 16.39 -20.74
C ARG A 212 -21.93 16.51 -19.32
N MET A 213 -20.92 17.33 -19.13
CA MET A 213 -20.35 17.61 -17.80
C MET A 213 -21.35 18.43 -16.99
N ARG A 214 -21.82 17.91 -15.86
CA ARG A 214 -22.71 18.60 -14.91
C ARG A 214 -21.93 19.44 -13.89
N GLY A 215 -20.74 19.01 -13.54
CA GLY A 215 -19.89 19.76 -12.62
C GLY A 215 -18.61 19.03 -12.25
N LEU A 216 -17.75 19.74 -11.51
CA LEU A 216 -16.53 19.21 -10.92
C LEU A 216 -16.73 19.08 -9.42
N LEU A 217 -16.39 17.92 -8.89
CA LEU A 217 -16.36 17.67 -7.45
C LEU A 217 -14.92 17.47 -7.02
N ASP A 218 -14.55 18.05 -5.92
CA ASP A 218 -13.28 17.81 -5.27
C ASP A 218 -13.34 16.56 -4.38
N GLU A 219 -12.18 15.99 -4.15
CA GLU A 219 -12.01 14.78 -3.34
C GLU A 219 -12.52 14.96 -1.90
N ASP A 220 -12.35 16.15 -1.33
CA ASP A 220 -12.84 16.51 0.01
C ASP A 220 -14.36 16.51 0.12
N THR A 221 -15.04 17.00 -0.91
CA THR A 221 -16.51 17.01 -0.97
C THR A 221 -17.07 15.60 -1.07
N LEU A 222 -16.41 14.75 -1.91
CA LEU A 222 -16.78 13.35 -2.03
C LEU A 222 -16.65 12.60 -0.70
N GLN A 223 -15.56 12.83 0.05
CA GLN A 223 -15.32 12.17 1.32
C GLN A 223 -16.32 12.59 2.39
N ARG A 224 -16.53 13.91 2.53
CA ARG A 224 -17.52 14.44 3.47
C ARG A 224 -18.90 13.88 3.20
N ALA A 225 -19.28 13.82 1.95
CA ALA A 225 -20.56 13.26 1.54
C ALA A 225 -20.68 11.76 1.86
N TYR A 226 -19.63 11.00 1.63
CA TYR A 226 -19.62 9.57 1.98
C TYR A 226 -19.72 9.32 3.48
N LEU A 227 -19.09 10.16 4.31
CA LEU A 227 -19.20 10.07 5.77
C LEU A 227 -20.63 10.35 6.27
N HIS A 228 -21.35 11.26 5.62
CA HIS A 228 -22.73 11.59 6.00
C HIS A 228 -23.78 10.69 5.34
N HIS A 229 -23.54 10.27 4.10
CA HIS A 229 -24.46 9.46 3.29
C HIS A 229 -23.73 8.36 2.52
N PRO A 230 -23.35 7.22 3.16
CA PRO A 230 -22.56 6.17 2.53
C PRO A 230 -23.23 5.51 1.31
N GLN A 231 -24.55 5.62 1.19
CA GLN A 231 -25.34 5.07 0.09
C GLN A 231 -25.72 6.13 -0.95
N GLY A 232 -25.20 7.34 -0.85
CA GLY A 232 -25.46 8.42 -1.81
C GLY A 232 -24.86 8.17 -3.19
N ASN A 233 -25.37 8.89 -4.20
CA ASN A 233 -24.88 8.92 -5.57
C ASN A 233 -24.17 10.25 -5.84
N CYS A 234 -23.33 10.30 -6.89
CA CYS A 234 -22.63 11.52 -7.29
C CYS A 234 -23.60 12.67 -7.66
N ALA A 235 -24.81 12.35 -8.16
CA ALA A 235 -25.82 13.34 -8.47
C ALA A 235 -26.28 14.15 -7.27
N SER A 236 -26.34 13.55 -6.07
CA SER A 236 -26.80 14.22 -4.84
C SER A 236 -25.82 15.27 -4.31
N LEU A 237 -24.59 15.31 -4.85
CA LEU A 237 -23.53 16.21 -4.41
C LEU A 237 -23.41 17.47 -5.26
N LEU A 238 -24.02 17.46 -6.43
CA LEU A 238 -24.03 18.63 -7.27
C LEU A 238 -25.16 19.56 -6.78
N PRO A 239 -24.90 20.84 -6.47
CA PRO A 239 -25.98 21.81 -6.36
C PRO A 239 -26.73 21.81 -7.68
N ASP A 240 -28.05 21.97 -7.63
CA ASP A 240 -28.90 22.10 -8.83
C ASP A 240 -28.21 23.04 -9.79
N ALA A 241 -27.86 22.52 -10.97
CA ALA A 241 -26.82 23.05 -11.84
C ALA A 241 -26.94 24.57 -12.08
N PRO A 242 -25.88 25.35 -11.89
CA PRO A 242 -25.74 26.53 -12.70
C PRO A 242 -25.47 26.05 -14.13
N GLU A 243 -26.36 26.36 -15.05
CA GLU A 243 -26.09 26.29 -16.49
C GLU A 243 -24.70 26.84 -16.75
N TRP A 244 -23.79 25.99 -17.21
CA TRP A 244 -22.59 26.47 -17.87
C TRP A 244 -23.07 27.19 -19.12
N SER A 245 -23.38 28.51 -18.96
CA SER A 245 -23.60 29.39 -20.10
C SER A 245 -22.39 29.24 -21.00
N GLU A 246 -22.64 28.84 -22.23
CA GLU A 246 -21.64 28.84 -23.32
C GLU A 246 -20.79 30.10 -23.20
N PRO A 247 -19.44 30.03 -23.40
CA PRO A 247 -18.65 31.25 -23.45
C PRO A 247 -19.30 32.15 -24.48
N ARG A 248 -19.75 33.32 -24.04
CA ARG A 248 -20.35 34.31 -24.94
C ARG A 248 -19.41 34.53 -26.09
N PRO A 249 -19.88 34.35 -27.35
CA PRO A 249 -19.04 34.63 -28.52
C PRO A 249 -18.54 36.09 -28.39
N ASN A 250 -17.24 36.25 -28.56
CA ASN A 250 -16.51 37.50 -28.49
C ASN A 250 -17.39 38.72 -28.80
N GLN A 251 -17.63 39.54 -27.80
CA GLN A 251 -17.96 40.92 -28.07
C GLN A 251 -16.68 41.57 -28.64
N HIS A 252 -16.70 41.82 -29.92
CA HIS A 252 -15.73 42.65 -30.59
C HIS A 252 -15.45 43.89 -29.74
N VAL A 253 -14.20 44.03 -29.33
CA VAL A 253 -13.67 45.31 -28.90
C VAL A 253 -13.40 46.10 -30.16
N ASP A 254 -14.42 46.86 -30.61
CA ASP A 254 -14.19 48.00 -31.49
C ASP A 254 -13.70 49.15 -30.60
N LYS A 255 -12.52 49.51 -30.79
CA LYS A 255 -11.80 50.80 -30.89
C LYS A 255 -10.42 50.73 -30.28
#